data_c03d971d96e4007c0341ba9e8d867006
#
_entry.id   c03d971d96e4007c0341ba9e8d867006
#
_cell.length_a   1.000
_cell.length_b   1.000
_cell.length_c   1.000
_cell.angle_alpha   90.00
_cell.angle_beta   90.00
_cell.angle_gamma   90.00
#
_symmetry.space_group_name_H-M   'P 1'
#
loop_
_entity.id
_entity.type
_entity.pdbx_description
1 polymer ?
#
loop_
_entity_poly.entity_id
_entity_poly.type
_entity_poly.pdbx_seq_one_letter_code
_entity_poly.pdbx_strand_id
1 'polypeptide(L)'
;MPAAAALLLCAIVGITDGDTLTARCQAQTIKVRLAEIDAPEKSQPFADRSKQHLSSLCYRQQAEIHPTTKDRYGRTVARVYCAGVDANAAMVRDGMAWAYTKNLTDPKILEIEEQARVGRTGLWADASPVAPWKWRTPIRRLRFDPNREWLCFPHDFAAVSSLEPKASSTERRVLLWGGPVPIPPSLVPQESARPHKRR
;
A
#
# COMPACT_ATOMS: atom_id res chain seq x y z
N MET A 1 30.05 15.19 -16.15
CA MET A 1 28.91 15.98 -15.62
C MET A 1 27.65 15.29 -16.07
N PRO A 2 26.78 14.71 -15.21
CA PRO A 2 25.48 14.24 -15.64
C PRO A 2 24.68 15.46 -16.14
N ALA A 3 24.17 15.38 -17.37
CA ALA A 3 23.30 16.42 -17.90
C ALA A 3 22.09 16.52 -16.95
N ALA A 4 21.85 17.70 -16.41
CA ALA A 4 20.63 17.95 -15.63
C ALA A 4 19.43 17.64 -16.51
N ALA A 5 18.61 16.69 -16.10
CA ALA A 5 17.41 16.33 -16.84
C ALA A 5 16.51 17.58 -16.90
N ALA A 6 16.19 18.03 -18.12
CA ALA A 6 15.44 19.26 -18.32
C ALA A 6 14.02 19.10 -17.75
N LEU A 7 13.55 20.10 -17.02
CA LEU A 7 12.17 20.25 -16.59
C LEU A 7 11.24 20.24 -17.81
N LEU A 8 10.17 19.44 -17.76
CA LEU A 8 9.16 19.39 -18.80
C LEU A 8 7.85 19.98 -18.31
N LEU A 9 7.31 20.96 -19.04
CA LEU A 9 5.94 21.47 -18.85
C LEU A 9 5.00 20.73 -19.79
N CYS A 10 4.03 20.01 -19.23
CA CYS A 10 3.16 19.10 -19.98
C CYS A 10 1.72 19.16 -19.49
N ALA A 11 0.77 18.89 -20.37
CA ALA A 11 -0.61 18.67 -19.99
C ALA A 11 -0.84 17.17 -19.67
N ILE A 12 -1.47 16.87 -18.54
CA ILE A 12 -1.83 15.49 -18.20
C ILE A 12 -3.10 15.09 -18.92
N VAL A 13 -2.99 14.11 -19.82
CA VAL A 13 -4.06 13.69 -20.72
C VAL A 13 -4.67 12.33 -20.37
N GLY A 14 -4.08 11.60 -19.43
CA GLY A 14 -4.60 10.29 -18.98
C GLY A 14 -3.96 9.82 -17.69
N ILE A 15 -4.71 8.99 -16.94
CA ILE A 15 -4.24 8.30 -15.74
C ILE A 15 -4.42 6.80 -15.97
N THR A 16 -3.34 6.04 -15.86
CA THR A 16 -3.35 4.58 -16.07
C THR A 16 -3.72 3.86 -14.77
N ASP A 17 -3.02 4.19 -13.69
CA ASP A 17 -3.19 3.65 -12.34
C ASP A 17 -2.78 4.71 -11.30
N GLY A 18 -2.58 4.34 -10.03
CA GLY A 18 -2.28 5.27 -8.96
C GLY A 18 -0.86 5.85 -8.95
N ASP A 19 0.04 5.40 -9.82
CA ASP A 19 1.40 5.92 -9.93
C ASP A 19 1.86 6.15 -11.38
N THR A 20 0.98 5.96 -12.35
CA THR A 20 1.32 6.06 -13.77
C THR A 20 0.33 6.94 -14.52
N LEU A 21 0.83 7.97 -15.15
CA LEU A 21 0.05 8.92 -15.94
C LEU A 21 0.60 9.08 -17.37
N THR A 22 -0.22 9.69 -18.23
CA THR A 22 0.15 10.05 -19.60
C THR A 22 0.18 11.55 -19.72
N ALA A 23 1.31 12.09 -20.14
CA ALA A 23 1.54 13.51 -20.31
C ALA A 23 1.78 13.86 -21.79
N ARG A 24 1.22 14.95 -22.25
CA ARG A 24 1.47 15.55 -23.56
C ARG A 24 2.37 16.77 -23.39
N CYS A 25 3.62 16.62 -23.82
CA CYS A 25 4.64 17.66 -23.75
C CYS A 25 4.90 18.16 -25.16
N GLN A 26 4.46 19.38 -25.47
CA GLN A 26 4.52 19.91 -26.84
C GLN A 26 3.86 18.94 -27.86
N ALA A 27 4.63 18.40 -28.80
CA ALA A 27 4.15 17.48 -29.82
C ALA A 27 4.24 15.99 -29.42
N GLN A 28 4.82 15.66 -28.26
CA GLN A 28 5.05 14.28 -27.84
C GLN A 28 4.16 13.87 -26.68
N THR A 29 3.70 12.63 -26.71
CA THR A 29 3.00 11.99 -25.60
C THR A 29 3.93 10.98 -24.94
N ILE A 30 4.12 11.12 -23.62
CA ILE A 30 4.99 10.26 -22.83
C ILE A 30 4.20 9.59 -21.70
N LYS A 31 4.61 8.36 -21.34
CA LYS A 31 4.15 7.73 -20.11
C LYS A 31 5.12 8.06 -18.99
N VAL A 32 4.56 8.52 -17.88
CA VAL A 32 5.31 8.94 -16.69
C VAL A 32 4.91 8.05 -15.52
N ARG A 33 5.90 7.45 -14.86
CA ARG A 33 5.74 6.78 -13.58
C ARG A 33 6.22 7.72 -12.47
N LEU A 34 5.40 7.93 -11.48
CA LEU A 34 5.78 8.72 -10.31
C LEU A 34 6.95 8.05 -9.59
N ALA A 35 8.03 8.81 -9.36
CA ALA A 35 9.22 8.34 -8.68
C ALA A 35 8.94 8.08 -7.19
N GLU A 36 9.73 7.20 -6.57
CA GLU A 36 9.81 6.99 -5.12
C GLU A 36 8.54 6.45 -4.46
N ILE A 37 7.47 6.19 -5.22
CA ILE A 37 6.23 5.62 -4.71
C ILE A 37 5.81 4.37 -5.48
N ASP A 38 4.95 3.56 -4.88
CA ASP A 38 4.36 2.38 -5.52
C ASP A 38 2.87 2.29 -5.10
N ALA A 39 1.99 2.39 -6.07
CA ALA A 39 0.55 2.38 -5.84
C ALA A 39 -0.02 0.96 -5.89
N PRO A 40 -1.20 0.71 -5.28
CA PRO A 40 -1.87 -0.58 -5.37
C PRO A 40 -2.05 -1.04 -6.81
N GLU A 41 -1.79 -2.33 -7.05
CA GLU A 41 -1.98 -2.98 -8.35
C GLU A 41 -3.47 -3.04 -8.73
N LYS A 42 -3.77 -3.12 -10.03
CA LYS A 42 -5.15 -3.06 -10.57
C LYS A 42 -6.14 -4.01 -9.88
N SER A 43 -5.68 -5.18 -9.44
CA SER A 43 -6.52 -6.17 -8.73
C SER A 43 -6.41 -6.11 -7.22
N GLN A 44 -5.69 -5.14 -6.68
CA GLN A 44 -5.45 -4.97 -5.26
C GLN A 44 -6.51 -4.07 -4.64
N PRO A 45 -6.89 -4.27 -3.36
CA PRO A 45 -7.71 -3.30 -2.63
C PRO A 45 -7.11 -1.89 -2.73
N PHE A 46 -7.95 -0.86 -2.78
CA PHE A 46 -7.59 0.54 -2.97
C PHE A 46 -7.06 0.94 -4.37
N ALA A 47 -6.89 0.03 -5.33
CA ALA A 47 -6.39 0.38 -6.67
C ALA A 47 -7.20 1.48 -7.35
N ASP A 48 -8.52 1.33 -7.38
CA ASP A 48 -9.40 2.32 -8.01
C ASP A 48 -9.42 3.66 -7.26
N ARG A 49 -9.38 3.64 -5.93
CA ARG A 49 -9.29 4.85 -5.11
C ARG A 49 -7.98 5.60 -5.35
N SER A 50 -6.86 4.88 -5.41
CA SER A 50 -5.55 5.43 -5.71
C SER A 50 -5.53 6.08 -7.09
N LYS A 51 -6.05 5.39 -8.12
CA LYS A 51 -6.19 5.94 -9.47
C LYS A 51 -7.08 7.18 -9.51
N GLN A 52 -8.24 7.15 -8.84
CA GLN A 52 -9.16 8.29 -8.78
C GLN A 52 -8.53 9.48 -8.09
N HIS A 53 -7.76 9.25 -7.01
CA HIS A 53 -7.06 10.29 -6.29
C HIS A 53 -5.99 10.96 -7.17
N LEU A 54 -5.14 10.18 -7.86
CA LEU A 54 -4.18 10.74 -8.81
C LEU A 54 -4.90 11.49 -9.95
N SER A 55 -6.06 11.00 -10.38
CA SER A 55 -6.88 11.69 -11.39
C SER A 55 -7.38 13.04 -10.88
N SER A 56 -7.85 13.13 -9.64
CA SER A 56 -8.31 14.40 -9.06
C SER A 56 -7.18 15.43 -8.92
N LEU A 57 -5.96 14.98 -8.65
CA LEU A 57 -4.78 15.83 -8.53
C LEU A 57 -4.28 16.35 -9.89
N CYS A 58 -4.24 15.48 -10.90
CA CYS A 58 -3.44 15.72 -12.09
C CYS A 58 -4.21 15.74 -13.42
N TYR A 59 -5.37 15.04 -13.52
CA TYR A 59 -6.02 14.90 -14.81
C TYR A 59 -6.49 16.25 -15.37
N ARG A 60 -6.14 16.55 -16.64
CA ARG A 60 -6.38 17.82 -17.33
C ARG A 60 -5.67 19.02 -16.72
N GLN A 61 -4.70 18.81 -15.80
CA GLN A 61 -3.87 19.88 -15.27
C GLN A 61 -2.60 20.06 -16.08
N GLN A 62 -2.03 21.26 -16.00
CA GLN A 62 -0.64 21.49 -16.36
C GLN A 62 0.25 20.92 -15.26
N ALA A 63 1.31 20.25 -15.66
CA ALA A 63 2.24 19.63 -14.73
C ALA A 63 3.69 19.96 -15.09
N GLU A 64 4.47 20.17 -14.04
CA GLU A 64 5.92 20.19 -14.10
C GLU A 64 6.42 18.77 -13.84
N ILE A 65 7.14 18.23 -14.81
CA ILE A 65 7.70 16.87 -14.72
C ILE A 65 9.21 17.02 -14.60
N HIS A 66 9.77 16.47 -13.51
CA HIS A 66 11.19 16.42 -13.22
C HIS A 66 11.69 14.98 -13.47
N PRO A 67 12.18 14.65 -14.67
CA PRO A 67 12.64 13.32 -15.01
C PRO A 67 13.87 12.95 -14.19
N THR A 68 13.92 11.70 -13.69
CA THR A 68 15.10 11.14 -13.02
C THR A 68 15.76 10.07 -13.89
N THR A 69 14.96 9.16 -14.48
CA THR A 69 15.46 8.07 -15.31
C THR A 69 14.35 7.56 -16.24
N LYS A 70 14.66 6.53 -17.02
CA LYS A 70 13.68 5.70 -17.72
C LYS A 70 13.70 4.29 -17.16
N ASP A 71 12.53 3.70 -17.00
CA ASP A 71 12.44 2.32 -16.60
C ASP A 71 12.61 1.35 -17.79
N ARG A 72 12.66 0.05 -17.47
CA ARG A 72 12.81 -1.01 -18.48
C ARG A 72 11.65 -1.10 -19.48
N TYR A 73 10.52 -0.45 -19.19
CA TYR A 73 9.33 -0.39 -20.06
C TYR A 73 9.28 0.89 -20.90
N GLY A 74 10.31 1.73 -20.82
CA GLY A 74 10.41 2.99 -21.55
C GLY A 74 9.61 4.14 -20.94
N ARG A 75 9.00 3.96 -19.73
CA ARG A 75 8.32 5.04 -19.03
C ARG A 75 9.36 6.00 -18.44
N THR A 76 9.06 7.28 -18.46
CA THR A 76 9.85 8.29 -17.75
C THR A 76 9.53 8.22 -16.27
N VAL A 77 10.51 7.91 -15.43
CA VAL A 77 10.37 7.99 -13.96
C VAL A 77 10.64 9.43 -13.56
N ALA A 78 9.71 10.06 -12.83
CA ALA A 78 9.79 11.47 -12.53
C ALA A 78 9.11 11.85 -11.21
N ARG A 79 9.55 12.97 -10.62
CA ARG A 79 8.75 13.73 -9.67
C ARG A 79 7.83 14.66 -10.45
N VAL A 80 6.56 14.74 -10.06
CA VAL A 80 5.52 15.43 -10.83
C VAL A 80 4.78 16.40 -9.94
N TYR A 81 4.69 17.64 -10.38
CA TYR A 81 3.92 18.69 -9.72
C TYR A 81 2.73 19.06 -10.60
N CYS A 82 1.53 18.77 -10.15
CA CYS A 82 0.29 19.11 -10.85
C CYS A 82 -0.31 20.37 -10.23
N ALA A 83 -0.47 21.42 -11.02
CA ALA A 83 -0.93 22.74 -10.53
C ALA A 83 -0.18 23.21 -9.26
N GLY A 84 1.13 22.97 -9.19
CA GLY A 84 1.99 23.33 -8.06
C GLY A 84 1.95 22.33 -6.87
N VAL A 85 1.13 21.29 -6.91
CA VAL A 85 1.07 20.25 -5.88
C VAL A 85 2.00 19.09 -6.25
N ASP A 86 2.89 18.72 -5.33
CA ASP A 86 3.70 17.50 -5.45
C ASP A 86 2.82 16.26 -5.40
N ALA A 87 2.54 15.68 -6.57
CA ALA A 87 1.68 14.53 -6.70
C ALA A 87 2.28 13.26 -6.03
N ASN A 88 3.61 13.11 -6.05
CA ASN A 88 4.29 11.98 -5.42
C ASN A 88 4.07 12.00 -3.90
N ALA A 89 4.34 13.14 -3.26
CA ALA A 89 4.16 13.32 -1.83
C ALA A 89 2.67 13.27 -1.43
N ALA A 90 1.77 13.86 -2.23
CA ALA A 90 0.33 13.86 -1.97
C ALA A 90 -0.25 12.44 -1.97
N MET A 91 0.14 11.59 -2.93
CA MET A 91 -0.30 10.20 -2.99
C MET A 91 0.07 9.40 -1.75
N VAL A 92 1.26 9.64 -1.17
CA VAL A 92 1.70 8.96 0.06
C VAL A 92 1.01 9.56 1.28
N ARG A 93 0.94 10.90 1.37
CA ARG A 93 0.29 11.61 2.49
C ARG A 93 -1.16 11.20 2.67
N ASP A 94 -1.88 11.07 1.56
CA ASP A 94 -3.31 10.76 1.56
C ASP A 94 -3.57 9.24 1.59
N GLY A 95 -2.50 8.44 1.83
CA GLY A 95 -2.56 6.99 1.96
C GLY A 95 -3.05 6.29 0.70
N MET A 96 -2.66 6.77 -0.48
CA MET A 96 -3.03 6.19 -1.78
C MET A 96 -1.87 5.45 -2.45
N ALA A 97 -0.64 5.58 -1.90
CA ALA A 97 0.54 4.85 -2.34
C ALA A 97 1.50 4.59 -1.18
N TRP A 98 2.37 3.60 -1.35
CA TRP A 98 3.50 3.32 -0.45
C TRP A 98 4.74 4.11 -0.88
N ALA A 99 5.60 4.47 0.07
CA ALA A 99 6.97 4.87 -0.22
C ALA A 99 7.77 3.67 -0.76
N TYR A 100 8.41 3.83 -1.91
CA TYR A 100 9.19 2.77 -2.54
C TYR A 100 10.68 2.91 -2.21
N THR A 101 11.12 2.24 -1.17
CA THR A 101 12.45 2.42 -0.57
C THR A 101 13.62 2.06 -1.47
N LYS A 102 13.43 1.18 -2.48
CA LYS A 102 14.53 0.77 -3.38
C LYS A 102 15.09 1.91 -4.24
N ASN A 103 14.28 2.92 -4.54
CA ASN A 103 14.65 4.04 -5.40
C ASN A 103 14.38 5.38 -4.71
N LEU A 104 14.37 5.38 -3.38
CA LEU A 104 14.10 6.58 -2.59
C LEU A 104 15.35 7.49 -2.60
N THR A 105 15.16 8.73 -2.96
CA THR A 105 16.19 9.79 -2.90
C THR A 105 15.82 10.88 -1.89
N ASP A 106 14.52 11.09 -1.64
CA ASP A 106 14.02 12.05 -0.67
C ASP A 106 13.47 11.33 0.60
N PRO A 107 14.18 11.37 1.74
CA PRO A 107 13.73 10.71 2.97
C PRO A 107 12.42 11.26 3.52
N LYS A 108 12.02 12.48 3.14
CA LYS A 108 10.73 13.07 3.56
C LYS A 108 9.52 12.23 3.13
N ILE A 109 9.62 11.47 2.06
CA ILE A 109 8.55 10.56 1.61
C ILE A 109 8.26 9.49 2.67
N LEU A 110 9.29 8.98 3.39
CA LEU A 110 9.11 8.02 4.49
C LEU A 110 8.43 8.66 5.70
N GLU A 111 8.79 9.90 6.03
CA GLU A 111 8.17 10.65 7.14
C GLU A 111 6.67 10.88 6.85
N ILE A 112 6.35 11.23 5.61
CA ILE A 112 4.97 11.41 5.14
C ILE A 112 4.19 10.10 5.21
N GLU A 113 4.79 8.97 4.80
CA GLU A 113 4.17 7.65 4.92
C GLU A 113 3.88 7.30 6.38
N GLU A 114 4.83 7.52 7.28
CA GLU A 114 4.65 7.22 8.70
C GLU A 114 3.51 8.06 9.31
N GLN A 115 3.43 9.34 8.97
CA GLN A 115 2.31 10.19 9.39
C GLN A 115 0.96 9.66 8.88
N ALA A 116 0.89 9.22 7.61
CA ALA A 116 -0.31 8.62 7.04
C ALA A 116 -0.70 7.31 7.74
N ARG A 117 0.29 6.48 8.13
CA ARG A 117 0.09 5.23 8.89
C ARG A 117 -0.46 5.51 10.28
N VAL A 118 0.15 6.42 11.02
CA VAL A 118 -0.31 6.83 12.36
C VAL A 118 -1.74 7.39 12.30
N GLY A 119 -2.03 8.22 11.28
CA GLY A 119 -3.36 8.77 11.03
C GLY A 119 -4.37 7.77 10.47
N ARG A 120 -3.98 6.52 10.17
CA ARG A 120 -4.81 5.52 9.49
C ARG A 120 -5.48 6.04 8.22
N THR A 121 -4.76 6.86 7.47
CA THR A 121 -5.28 7.54 6.27
C THR A 121 -5.31 6.60 5.08
N GLY A 122 -6.40 6.61 4.29
CA GLY A 122 -6.52 5.85 3.06
C GLY A 122 -6.34 4.34 3.25
N LEU A 123 -5.38 3.73 2.55
CA LEU A 123 -5.06 2.30 2.63
C LEU A 123 -4.60 1.85 4.04
N TRP A 124 -4.11 2.79 4.87
CA TRP A 124 -3.66 2.51 6.24
C TRP A 124 -4.82 2.34 7.23
N ALA A 125 -6.08 2.60 6.81
CA ALA A 125 -7.26 2.24 7.57
C ALA A 125 -7.52 0.72 7.59
N ASP A 126 -6.96 -0.03 6.63
CA ASP A 126 -6.99 -1.49 6.62
C ASP A 126 -6.15 -2.05 7.78
N ALA A 127 -6.62 -3.14 8.39
CA ALA A 127 -5.90 -3.82 9.47
C ALA A 127 -4.60 -4.50 8.99
N SER A 128 -4.52 -4.86 7.72
CA SER A 128 -3.38 -5.59 7.13
C SER A 128 -3.10 -5.14 5.70
N PRO A 129 -2.68 -3.88 5.48
CA PRO A 129 -2.41 -3.38 4.15
C PRO A 129 -1.23 -4.13 3.51
N VAL A 130 -1.43 -4.64 2.29
CA VAL A 130 -0.42 -5.39 1.55
C VAL A 130 0.30 -4.46 0.60
N ALA A 131 1.63 -4.42 0.65
CA ALA A 131 2.43 -3.60 -0.25
C ALA A 131 2.38 -4.15 -1.69
N PRO A 132 2.38 -3.27 -2.73
CA PRO A 132 2.25 -3.69 -4.13
C PRO A 132 3.33 -4.69 -4.58
N TRP A 133 4.58 -4.52 -4.13
CA TRP A 133 5.67 -5.46 -4.45
C TRP A 133 5.48 -6.84 -3.84
N LYS A 134 4.79 -6.96 -2.68
CA LYS A 134 4.40 -8.25 -2.11
C LYS A 134 3.25 -8.87 -2.89
N TRP A 135 2.28 -8.05 -3.32
CA TRP A 135 1.16 -8.47 -4.14
C TRP A 135 1.59 -9.06 -5.48
N ARG A 136 2.60 -8.45 -6.13
CA ARG A 136 3.18 -8.94 -7.40
C ARG A 136 3.98 -10.23 -7.24
N THR A 137 4.43 -10.56 -6.04
CA THR A 137 5.17 -11.81 -5.81
C THR A 137 4.16 -12.96 -5.81
N PRO A 138 4.19 -13.87 -6.78
CA PRO A 138 3.29 -15.01 -6.77
C PRO A 138 3.53 -15.79 -5.48
N ILE A 139 2.48 -15.99 -4.68
CA ILE A 139 2.51 -16.99 -3.63
C ILE A 139 2.86 -18.28 -4.35
N ARG A 140 4.07 -18.81 -4.13
CA ARG A 140 4.38 -20.18 -4.50
C ARG A 140 3.36 -21.03 -3.77
N ARG A 141 2.26 -21.36 -4.44
CA ARG A 141 1.37 -22.44 -3.99
C ARG A 141 2.27 -23.64 -3.92
N LEU A 142 2.62 -24.03 -2.71
CA LEU A 142 3.20 -25.35 -2.47
C LEU A 142 2.22 -26.31 -3.15
N ARG A 143 2.63 -26.87 -4.29
CA ARG A 143 1.88 -27.99 -4.88
C ARG A 143 1.93 -29.04 -3.80
N PHE A 144 0.77 -29.32 -3.20
CA PHE A 144 0.60 -30.48 -2.36
C PHE A 144 0.86 -31.68 -3.27
N ASP A 145 2.00 -32.31 -3.11
CA ASP A 145 2.33 -33.58 -3.72
C ASP A 145 1.94 -34.66 -2.70
N PRO A 146 0.82 -35.37 -2.91
CA PRO A 146 0.34 -36.37 -1.94
C PRO A 146 1.31 -37.54 -1.80
N ASN A 147 2.32 -37.69 -2.66
CA ASN A 147 3.30 -38.77 -2.68
C ASN A 147 4.69 -38.35 -2.16
N ARG A 148 4.85 -37.14 -1.66
CA ARG A 148 6.09 -36.70 -1.02
C ARG A 148 5.90 -36.59 0.48
N GLU A 149 6.58 -37.47 1.20
CA GLU A 149 6.80 -37.32 2.64
C GLU A 149 7.35 -35.91 2.94
N TRP A 150 6.88 -35.34 4.04
CA TRP A 150 7.24 -34.00 4.50
C TRP A 150 8.75 -33.87 4.70
N LEU A 151 9.48 -33.45 3.67
CA LEU A 151 10.82 -32.93 3.86
C LEU A 151 10.68 -31.48 4.35
N CYS A 152 10.61 -31.34 5.66
CA CYS A 152 10.87 -30.06 6.32
C CYS A 152 12.31 -29.66 6.01
N PHE A 153 12.50 -28.74 5.09
CA PHE A 153 13.78 -28.03 4.99
C PHE A 153 13.83 -27.00 6.12
N PRO A 154 14.78 -27.14 7.04
CA PRO A 154 15.02 -26.13 8.04
C PRO A 154 15.76 -24.96 7.37
N HIS A 155 15.09 -23.87 7.08
CA HIS A 155 15.76 -22.60 6.86
C HIS A 155 15.78 -21.84 8.17
N ASP A 156 16.96 -21.89 8.79
CA ASP A 156 17.53 -20.92 9.71
C ASP A 156 16.67 -20.49 10.91
N PHE A 157 16.58 -21.38 11.89
CA PHE A 157 16.59 -20.97 13.28
C PHE A 157 17.97 -21.30 13.87
N ALA A 158 18.93 -20.43 13.62
CA ALA A 158 20.15 -20.41 14.41
C ALA A 158 19.94 -19.48 15.60
N ALA A 159 20.26 -20.02 16.77
CA ALA A 159 20.48 -19.36 18.03
C ALA A 159 19.29 -18.95 18.90
N VAL A 160 18.73 -19.89 19.65
CA VAL A 160 18.63 -19.75 21.12
C VAL A 160 18.88 -21.14 21.74
N SER A 161 20.10 -21.45 22.03
CA SER A 161 20.47 -22.57 22.87
C SER A 161 20.49 -22.12 24.32
N SER A 162 20.15 -23.08 25.18
CA SER A 162 20.30 -23.11 26.63
C SER A 162 19.18 -22.48 27.47
N LEU A 163 18.27 -23.35 27.87
CA LEU A 163 17.85 -23.55 29.27
C LEU A 163 16.85 -24.73 29.29
N GLU A 164 17.38 -25.91 29.56
CA GLU A 164 16.55 -27.04 30.02
C GLU A 164 16.12 -26.82 31.46
N PRO A 165 14.91 -27.17 31.83
CA PRO A 165 14.64 -27.71 33.16
C PRO A 165 14.22 -29.20 33.07
N LYS A 166 14.89 -29.97 33.87
CA LYS A 166 14.72 -31.39 34.12
C LYS A 166 13.25 -31.75 34.42
N ALA A 167 12.81 -32.82 33.76
CA ALA A 167 11.55 -33.47 34.02
C ALA A 167 11.51 -34.12 35.41
N SER A 168 10.40 -33.99 36.10
CA SER A 168 9.91 -34.92 37.11
C SER A 168 8.53 -35.39 36.71
N SER A 169 8.45 -36.68 36.63
CA SER A 169 7.22 -37.45 36.37
C SER A 169 6.18 -37.24 37.46
N THR A 170 4.94 -37.15 37.10
CA THR A 170 3.80 -37.88 37.66
C THR A 170 2.50 -37.09 37.49
N GLU A 171 1.48 -37.85 37.11
CA GLU A 171 0.04 -37.58 37.18
C GLU A 171 -0.70 -36.99 35.99
N ARG A 172 -1.34 -37.94 35.31
CA ARG A 172 -2.53 -37.76 34.50
C ARG A 172 -3.69 -37.22 35.35
N ARG A 173 -4.30 -36.16 34.94
CA ARG A 173 -5.73 -35.93 35.19
C ARG A 173 -6.38 -35.24 33.98
N VAL A 174 -7.25 -36.03 33.37
CA VAL A 174 -8.27 -35.56 32.43
C VAL A 174 -9.29 -34.78 33.24
N LEU A 175 -9.53 -33.52 32.86
CA LEU A 175 -10.75 -32.79 33.20
C LEU A 175 -11.31 -32.11 31.98
N LEU A 176 -12.33 -32.78 31.43
CA LEU A 176 -13.35 -32.20 30.57
C LEU A 176 -14.17 -31.17 31.37
N TRP A 177 -14.19 -29.92 30.98
CA TRP A 177 -15.28 -29.04 31.32
C TRP A 177 -15.55 -28.09 30.17
N GLY A 178 -16.63 -28.42 29.44
CA GLY A 178 -17.32 -27.47 28.58
C GLY A 178 -18.26 -26.63 29.45
N GLY A 179 -18.19 -25.31 29.29
CA GLY A 179 -19.16 -24.37 29.80
C GLY A 179 -19.24 -23.16 28.90
N PRO A 180 -20.43 -22.67 28.55
CA PRO A 180 -20.60 -21.55 27.62
C PRO A 180 -20.21 -20.24 28.28
N VAL A 181 -19.49 -19.41 27.51
CA VAL A 181 -19.11 -18.05 27.87
C VAL A 181 -20.36 -17.15 27.83
N PRO A 182 -20.69 -16.36 28.87
CA PRO A 182 -21.83 -15.46 28.84
C PRO A 182 -21.57 -14.25 27.91
N ILE A 183 -22.56 -13.97 27.05
CA ILE A 183 -22.60 -12.79 26.17
C ILE A 183 -23.04 -11.57 27.01
N PRO A 184 -22.34 -10.43 26.94
CA PRO A 184 -22.81 -9.19 27.60
C PRO A 184 -24.01 -8.59 26.86
N PRO A 185 -24.95 -7.92 27.58
CA PRO A 185 -26.18 -7.41 26.98
C PRO A 185 -25.93 -6.26 26.03
N SER A 186 -26.55 -6.38 24.84
CA SER A 186 -26.58 -5.40 23.77
C SER A 186 -27.19 -4.08 24.21
N LEU A 187 -26.52 -2.99 23.95
CA LEU A 187 -27.08 -1.64 23.96
C LEU A 187 -28.08 -1.50 22.81
N VAL A 188 -29.34 -1.40 23.16
CA VAL A 188 -30.44 -1.08 22.24
C VAL A 188 -30.38 0.42 21.91
N PRO A 189 -30.39 0.83 20.62
CA PRO A 189 -30.50 2.24 20.27
C PRO A 189 -31.89 2.75 20.59
N GLN A 190 -31.98 3.83 21.33
CA GLN A 190 -33.25 4.55 21.57
C GLN A 190 -33.70 5.25 20.29
N GLU A 191 -34.90 4.90 19.88
CA GLU A 191 -35.67 5.51 18.81
C GLU A 191 -36.12 6.92 19.23
N SER A 192 -35.56 7.97 18.61
CA SER A 192 -35.98 9.35 18.84
C SER A 192 -37.25 9.66 18.05
N ALA A 193 -38.29 9.99 18.78
CA ALA A 193 -39.62 10.40 18.32
C ALA A 193 -39.59 11.59 17.35
N ARG A 194 -40.34 11.47 16.24
CA ARG A 194 -40.64 12.55 15.31
C ARG A 194 -41.71 13.48 15.93
N PRO A 195 -41.59 14.80 15.78
CA PRO A 195 -42.68 15.69 16.13
C PRO A 195 -43.72 15.77 15.01
N HIS A 196 -44.98 15.60 15.41
CA HIS A 196 -46.16 15.83 14.58
C HIS A 196 -46.24 17.30 14.12
N LYS A 197 -46.39 17.50 12.82
CA LYS A 197 -46.91 18.75 12.23
C LYS A 197 -48.43 18.79 12.40
N ARG A 198 -48.94 19.76 13.13
CA ARG A 198 -50.31 20.26 13.02
C ARG A 198 -50.28 21.55 12.20
N ARG A 199 -51.15 21.57 11.19
CA ARG A 199 -51.80 22.67 10.45
C ARG A 199 -51.14 24.04 10.50
#